data_0dc2c3d64df6f2c684e080dc9f205d84
#
_entry.id   0dc2c3d64df6f2c684e080dc9f205d84
#
_cell.length_a   1.000
_cell.length_b   1.000
_cell.length_c   1.000
_cell.angle_alpha   90.00
_cell.angle_beta   90.00
_cell.angle_gamma   90.00
#
_symmetry.space_group_name_H-M   'P 1'
#
loop_
_entity.id
_entity.type
_entity.pdbx_description
1 polymer ?
#
loop_
_entity_poly.entity_id
_entity_poly.type
_entity_poly.pdbx_seq_one_letter_code
_entity_poly.pdbx_strand_id
1 'polypeptide(L)'
;AINRRHNAAQASGAVETLFNAGIENISIDLIYGLPHQNMRILEEDIAKAVELPVTHLSAYALSIDEGTPLYALKTKGLVTEASEDDFLNMFNLLCDRLQDAGFRHYEISNFCRNDLESLHNTGYWTGIPYIGLGPAAHSYDGKRTRRSNDCNLALYNRYWTMRNRETEEKPWHSETLDDTELYDEKVMTRLRCSQGLDIEELSPKAQQYFMHAAQPFIHAGQLVAENNRIRLTRKGIPVSDAIMAELMWDPKFTL
;
A
#
# COMPACT_ATOMS: atom_id res chain seq x y z
N ALA A 1 -2.29 22.78 4.79
CA ALA A 1 -3.59 22.17 5.02
C ALA A 1 -3.53 21.02 6.05
N ILE A 2 -2.57 20.08 5.91
CA ILE A 2 -2.45 18.86 6.73
C ILE A 2 -1.41 18.96 7.86
N ASN A 3 -1.06 20.17 8.28
CA ASN A 3 -0.17 20.46 9.42
C ASN A 3 1.18 19.71 9.40
N ARG A 4 1.84 19.63 8.25
CA ARG A 4 3.20 19.09 8.14
C ARG A 4 4.20 20.02 8.83
N ARG A 5 5.22 19.43 9.49
CA ARG A 5 6.28 20.18 10.19
C ARG A 5 7.32 20.79 9.26
N HIS A 6 7.39 20.32 8.01
CA HIS A 6 8.29 20.80 6.97
C HIS A 6 7.54 21.49 5.84
N ASN A 7 8.22 22.29 5.06
CA ASN A 7 7.73 22.90 3.83
C ASN A 7 8.42 22.30 2.58
N ALA A 8 7.97 22.68 1.40
CA ALA A 8 8.49 22.15 0.13
C ALA A 8 10.01 22.37 -0.03
N ALA A 9 10.53 23.57 0.33
CA ALA A 9 11.96 23.85 0.22
C ALA A 9 12.82 22.96 1.14
N GLN A 10 12.31 22.66 2.35
CA GLN A 10 12.99 21.73 3.25
C GLN A 10 12.97 20.31 2.73
N ALA A 11 11.86 19.87 2.11
CA ALA A 11 11.77 18.54 1.51
C ALA A 11 12.75 18.39 0.34
N SER A 12 12.76 19.35 -0.60
CA SER A 12 13.70 19.35 -1.73
C SER A 12 15.16 19.43 -1.27
N GLY A 13 15.48 20.33 -0.33
CA GLY A 13 16.82 20.46 0.22
C GLY A 13 17.31 19.21 0.96
N ALA A 14 16.40 18.43 1.58
CA ALA A 14 16.75 17.14 2.18
C ALA A 14 17.17 16.12 1.12
N VAL A 15 16.44 16.03 0.00
CA VAL A 15 16.79 15.14 -1.13
C VAL A 15 18.15 15.52 -1.71
N GLU A 16 18.37 16.81 -1.99
CA GLU A 16 19.66 17.30 -2.49
C GLU A 16 20.81 17.00 -1.53
N THR A 17 20.59 17.18 -0.22
CA THR A 17 21.59 16.87 0.81
C THR A 17 21.98 15.40 0.81
N LEU A 18 20.99 14.50 0.72
CA LEU A 18 21.22 13.05 0.67
C LEU A 18 21.95 12.67 -0.61
N PHE A 19 21.53 13.20 -1.75
CA PHE A 19 22.16 12.91 -3.04
C PHE A 19 23.62 13.39 -3.08
N ASN A 20 23.89 14.60 -2.61
CA ASN A 20 25.25 15.14 -2.51
C ASN A 20 26.14 14.37 -1.51
N ALA A 21 25.53 13.68 -0.54
CA ALA A 21 26.23 12.76 0.37
C ALA A 21 26.48 11.36 -0.23
N GLY A 22 26.11 11.13 -1.50
CA GLY A 22 26.31 9.86 -2.21
C GLY A 22 25.20 8.84 -2.02
N ILE A 23 24.03 9.25 -1.49
CA ILE A 23 22.84 8.39 -1.38
C ILE A 23 22.00 8.59 -2.65
N GLU A 24 22.07 7.63 -3.57
CA GLU A 24 21.41 7.73 -4.88
C GLU A 24 20.02 7.08 -4.90
N ASN A 25 19.77 6.07 -4.06
CA ASN A 25 18.47 5.40 -3.97
C ASN A 25 17.59 6.12 -2.94
N ILE A 26 16.85 7.13 -3.40
CA ILE A 26 16.04 8.00 -2.56
C ILE A 26 14.57 7.83 -2.93
N SER A 27 13.72 7.71 -1.92
CA SER A 27 12.26 7.69 -2.04
C SER A 27 11.65 8.97 -1.47
N ILE A 28 10.64 9.49 -2.15
CA ILE A 28 9.79 10.58 -1.64
C ILE A 28 8.33 10.18 -1.65
N ASP A 29 7.55 10.81 -0.76
CA ASP A 29 6.11 10.63 -0.69
C ASP A 29 5.39 11.86 -1.24
N LEU A 30 4.42 11.65 -2.11
CA LEU A 30 3.50 12.65 -2.64
C LEU A 30 2.09 12.33 -2.17
N ILE A 31 1.37 13.33 -1.66
CA ILE A 31 -0.05 13.18 -1.29
C ILE A 31 -0.88 14.02 -2.25
N TYR A 32 -1.89 13.41 -2.87
CA TYR A 32 -2.84 14.10 -3.74
C TYR A 32 -4.26 14.07 -3.16
N GLY A 33 -5.15 14.90 -3.69
CA GLY A 33 -6.49 15.10 -3.13
C GLY A 33 -6.47 15.96 -1.87
N LEU A 34 -5.44 16.77 -1.65
CA LEU A 34 -5.35 17.68 -0.52
C LEU A 34 -6.46 18.75 -0.57
N PRO A 35 -6.95 19.24 0.59
CA PRO A 35 -7.86 20.37 0.62
C PRO A 35 -7.32 21.56 -0.19
N HIS A 36 -8.16 22.09 -1.07
CA HIS A 36 -7.84 23.19 -2.02
C HIS A 36 -6.83 22.84 -3.11
N GLN A 37 -6.35 21.59 -3.19
CA GLN A 37 -5.56 21.15 -4.34
C GLN A 37 -6.46 21.00 -5.56
N ASN A 38 -6.01 21.48 -6.70
CA ASN A 38 -6.63 21.29 -8.00
C ASN A 38 -5.62 20.64 -8.97
N MET A 39 -6.06 20.30 -10.18
CA MET A 39 -5.24 19.63 -11.18
C MET A 39 -3.94 20.40 -11.49
N ARG A 40 -3.98 21.74 -11.59
CA ARG A 40 -2.80 22.56 -11.86
C ARG A 40 -1.78 22.49 -10.71
N ILE A 41 -2.24 22.58 -9.46
CA ILE A 41 -1.36 22.50 -8.30
C ILE A 41 -0.71 21.10 -8.23
N LEU A 42 -1.49 20.05 -8.47
CA LEU A 42 -0.95 18.68 -8.50
C LEU A 42 0.09 18.52 -9.61
N GLU A 43 -0.18 19.04 -10.80
CA GLU A 43 0.76 18.99 -11.93
C GLU A 43 2.08 19.71 -11.62
N GLU A 44 2.02 20.88 -10.97
CA GLU A 44 3.20 21.62 -10.51
C GLU A 44 3.98 20.85 -9.44
N ASP A 45 3.29 20.16 -8.52
CA ASP A 45 3.92 19.35 -7.48
C ASP A 45 4.60 18.11 -8.09
N ILE A 46 3.96 17.43 -9.05
CA ILE A 46 4.55 16.30 -9.77
C ILE A 46 5.79 16.75 -10.56
N ALA A 47 5.70 17.89 -11.29
CA ALA A 47 6.80 18.42 -12.07
C ALA A 47 8.04 18.65 -11.19
N LYS A 48 7.88 19.25 -10.00
CA LYS A 48 8.97 19.43 -9.05
C LYS A 48 9.51 18.11 -8.51
N ALA A 49 8.62 17.15 -8.21
CA ALA A 49 9.02 15.85 -7.68
C ALA A 49 9.88 15.06 -8.67
N VAL A 50 9.55 15.10 -9.97
CA VAL A 50 10.30 14.34 -11.00
C VAL A 50 11.63 14.99 -11.38
N GLU A 51 11.83 16.29 -11.09
CA GLU A 51 13.11 17.01 -11.26
C GLU A 51 14.12 16.64 -10.18
N LEU A 52 13.67 16.15 -9.01
CA LEU A 52 14.55 15.72 -7.94
C LEU A 52 15.30 14.43 -8.32
N PRO A 53 16.52 14.22 -7.83
CA PRO A 53 17.32 13.01 -8.04
C PRO A 53 16.77 11.85 -7.18
N VAL A 54 15.55 11.42 -7.46
CA VAL A 54 14.88 10.32 -6.76
C VAL A 54 14.63 9.15 -7.68
N THR A 55 14.69 7.95 -7.14
CA THR A 55 14.49 6.69 -7.87
C THR A 55 13.15 6.05 -7.57
N HIS A 56 12.50 6.50 -6.50
CA HIS A 56 11.23 5.95 -6.03
C HIS A 56 10.29 7.06 -5.57
N LEU A 57 8.99 6.87 -5.80
CA LEU A 57 7.94 7.79 -5.39
C LEU A 57 6.73 6.99 -4.90
N SER A 58 6.28 7.29 -3.68
CA SER A 58 5.00 6.83 -3.17
C SER A 58 3.96 7.93 -3.37
N ALA A 59 2.82 7.62 -3.97
CA ALA A 59 1.74 8.56 -4.21
C ALA A 59 0.48 8.08 -3.50
N TYR A 60 0.04 8.85 -2.50
CA TYR A 60 -1.10 8.50 -1.67
C TYR A 60 -2.28 9.45 -1.92
N ALA A 61 -3.45 8.88 -2.17
CA ALA A 61 -4.69 9.63 -2.08
C ALA A 61 -4.94 10.03 -0.62
N LEU A 62 -5.34 11.28 -0.37
CA LEU A 62 -5.67 11.72 0.98
C LEU A 62 -6.92 10.98 1.47
N SER A 63 -6.81 10.27 2.59
CA SER A 63 -7.94 9.77 3.38
C SER A 63 -8.19 10.68 4.57
N ILE A 64 -9.47 10.95 4.87
CA ILE A 64 -9.88 11.75 6.02
C ILE A 64 -10.59 10.84 7.02
N ASP A 65 -9.81 10.20 7.88
CA ASP A 65 -10.28 9.18 8.81
C ASP A 65 -10.90 9.80 10.07
N GLU A 66 -11.94 9.15 10.60
CA GLU A 66 -12.59 9.53 11.85
C GLU A 66 -11.60 9.62 13.01
N GLY A 67 -11.85 10.54 13.94
CA GLY A 67 -10.97 10.78 15.08
C GLY A 67 -9.74 11.64 14.78
N THR A 68 -9.50 12.02 13.51
CA THR A 68 -8.39 12.90 13.14
C THR A 68 -8.77 14.39 13.23
N PRO A 69 -7.80 15.30 13.46
CA PRO A 69 -8.07 16.74 13.40
C PRO A 69 -8.65 17.18 12.06
N LEU A 70 -8.25 16.55 10.96
CA LEU A 70 -8.75 16.88 9.63
C LEU A 70 -10.22 16.48 9.45
N TYR A 71 -10.63 15.34 10.02
CA TYR A 71 -12.02 14.92 10.07
C TYR A 71 -12.88 15.91 10.86
N ALA A 72 -12.38 16.42 12.00
CA ALA A 72 -13.07 17.45 12.77
C ALA A 72 -13.23 18.78 12.01
N LEU A 73 -12.32 19.11 11.09
CA LEU A 73 -12.46 20.27 10.19
C LEU A 73 -13.48 19.99 9.07
N LYS A 74 -13.49 18.78 8.52
CA LYS A 74 -14.48 18.34 7.52
C LYS A 74 -15.90 18.40 8.07
N THR A 75 -16.13 17.87 9.29
CA THR A 75 -17.45 17.88 9.93
C THR A 75 -17.96 19.29 10.27
N LYS A 76 -17.05 20.24 10.46
CA LYS A 76 -17.37 21.68 10.65
C LYS A 76 -17.56 22.44 9.33
N GLY A 77 -17.42 21.77 8.18
CA GLY A 77 -17.51 22.42 6.86
C GLY A 77 -16.35 23.36 6.52
N LEU A 78 -15.24 23.28 7.28
CA LEU A 78 -14.04 24.10 7.06
C LEU A 78 -13.08 23.48 6.02
N VAL A 79 -13.25 22.20 5.73
CA VAL A 79 -12.50 21.46 4.73
C VAL A 79 -13.47 20.65 3.90
N THR A 80 -13.31 20.71 2.58
CA THR A 80 -14.05 19.87 1.62
C THR A 80 -13.08 18.82 1.06
N GLU A 81 -13.51 17.57 1.09
CA GLU A 81 -12.81 16.46 0.45
C GLU A 81 -12.97 16.54 -1.06
N ALA A 82 -11.97 16.11 -1.81
CA ALA A 82 -12.09 16.00 -3.26
C ALA A 82 -13.21 15.01 -3.63
N SER A 83 -13.91 15.26 -4.72
CA SER A 83 -14.91 14.32 -5.25
C SER A 83 -14.22 13.05 -5.81
N GLU A 84 -14.97 11.97 -5.97
CA GLU A 84 -14.47 10.73 -6.59
C GLU A 84 -13.95 11.01 -8.02
N ASP A 85 -14.64 11.86 -8.78
CA ASP A 85 -14.21 12.26 -10.12
C ASP A 85 -12.89 13.05 -10.07
N ASP A 86 -12.73 13.95 -9.09
CA ASP A 86 -11.48 14.70 -8.91
C ASP A 86 -10.34 13.76 -8.53
N PHE A 87 -10.56 12.82 -7.62
CA PHE A 87 -9.55 11.80 -7.27
C PHE A 87 -9.16 10.96 -8.48
N LEU A 88 -10.13 10.52 -9.29
CA LEU A 88 -9.85 9.74 -10.50
C LEU A 88 -9.05 10.56 -11.53
N ASN A 89 -9.41 11.83 -11.73
CA ASN A 89 -8.69 12.72 -12.63
C ASN A 89 -7.26 12.98 -12.13
N MET A 90 -7.08 13.23 -10.84
CA MET A 90 -5.77 13.42 -10.20
C MET A 90 -4.90 12.16 -10.31
N PHE A 91 -5.47 10.97 -10.06
CA PHE A 91 -4.77 9.69 -10.22
C PHE A 91 -4.31 9.49 -11.67
N ASN A 92 -5.17 9.77 -12.64
CA ASN A 92 -4.82 9.63 -14.05
C ASN A 92 -3.71 10.59 -14.45
N LEU A 93 -3.79 11.87 -14.06
CA LEU A 93 -2.73 12.84 -14.30
C LEU A 93 -1.40 12.39 -13.71
N LEU A 94 -1.43 11.96 -12.45
CA LEU A 94 -0.24 11.47 -11.73
C LEU A 94 0.41 10.29 -12.47
N CYS A 95 -0.37 9.28 -12.86
CA CYS A 95 0.14 8.12 -13.59
C CYS A 95 0.77 8.53 -14.93
N ASP A 96 0.13 9.43 -15.70
CA ASP A 96 0.64 9.89 -17.00
C ASP A 96 1.97 10.63 -16.81
N ARG A 97 2.02 11.61 -15.91
CA ARG A 97 3.23 12.42 -15.69
C ARG A 97 4.39 11.61 -15.14
N LEU A 98 4.13 10.66 -14.22
CA LEU A 98 5.19 9.81 -13.70
C LEU A 98 5.69 8.82 -14.76
N GLN A 99 4.81 8.25 -15.59
CA GLN A 99 5.20 7.39 -16.70
C GLN A 99 6.03 8.17 -17.74
N ASP A 100 5.62 9.38 -18.14
CA ASP A 100 6.36 10.26 -19.04
C ASP A 100 7.75 10.61 -18.49
N ALA A 101 7.88 10.71 -17.16
CA ALA A 101 9.15 10.93 -16.47
C ALA A 101 9.97 9.66 -16.27
N GLY A 102 9.56 8.51 -16.82
CA GLY A 102 10.29 7.24 -16.76
C GLY A 102 10.11 6.44 -15.47
N PHE A 103 9.08 6.74 -14.68
CA PHE A 103 8.72 5.90 -13.54
C PHE A 103 7.77 4.78 -13.98
N ARG A 104 8.02 3.56 -13.50
CA ARG A 104 7.14 2.41 -13.64
C ARG A 104 6.23 2.30 -12.43
N HIS A 105 4.93 2.21 -12.66
CA HIS A 105 3.92 1.94 -11.63
C HIS A 105 3.96 0.45 -11.29
N TYR A 106 4.52 0.05 -10.16
CA TYR A 106 4.75 -1.36 -9.85
C TYR A 106 3.79 -1.94 -8.79
N GLU A 107 3.13 -1.09 -7.99
CA GLU A 107 2.03 -1.47 -7.11
C GLU A 107 1.11 -0.26 -6.91
N ILE A 108 -0.05 -0.43 -6.25
CA ILE A 108 -1.15 0.55 -6.18
C ILE A 108 -0.70 2.00 -5.93
N SER A 109 0.25 2.19 -5.01
CA SER A 109 0.68 3.53 -4.56
C SER A 109 2.12 3.88 -4.93
N ASN A 110 2.90 2.94 -5.48
CA ASN A 110 4.34 3.12 -5.62
C ASN A 110 4.83 3.05 -7.06
N PHE A 111 5.77 3.93 -7.34
CA PHE A 111 6.41 4.10 -8.63
C PHE A 111 7.93 4.06 -8.48
N CYS A 112 8.65 3.46 -9.42
CA CYS A 112 10.11 3.40 -9.39
C CYS A 112 10.73 3.63 -10.75
N ARG A 113 11.99 4.11 -10.75
CA ARG A 113 12.88 4.13 -11.91
C ARG A 113 13.92 3.00 -11.77
N ASN A 114 14.47 2.55 -12.89
CA ASN A 114 15.58 1.58 -12.92
C ASN A 114 15.30 0.30 -12.12
N ASP A 115 14.04 -0.12 -12.05
CA ASP A 115 13.60 -1.29 -11.28
C ASP A 115 13.96 -1.25 -9.78
N LEU A 116 14.20 -0.04 -9.22
CA LEU A 116 14.49 0.15 -7.81
C LEU A 116 13.21 0.19 -6.98
N GLU A 117 12.47 -0.92 -6.98
CA GLU A 117 11.30 -1.11 -6.12
C GLU A 117 11.69 -1.09 -4.64
N SER A 118 10.77 -0.66 -3.76
CA SER A 118 10.97 -0.80 -2.32
C SER A 118 11.02 -2.27 -1.92
N LEU A 119 12.23 -2.79 -1.61
CA LEU A 119 12.41 -4.17 -1.19
C LEU A 119 11.59 -4.51 0.06
N HIS A 120 11.44 -3.55 0.97
CA HIS A 120 10.64 -3.73 2.18
C HIS A 120 9.16 -3.95 1.85
N ASN A 121 8.57 -3.08 1.01
CA ASN A 121 7.16 -3.21 0.62
C ASN A 121 6.94 -4.46 -0.24
N THR A 122 7.81 -4.70 -1.22
CA THR A 122 7.74 -5.89 -2.08
C THR A 122 7.83 -7.18 -1.27
N GLY A 123 8.61 -7.19 -0.18
CA GLY A 123 8.68 -8.31 0.75
C GLY A 123 7.33 -8.68 1.36
N TYR A 124 6.51 -7.70 1.74
CA TYR A 124 5.14 -7.95 2.22
C TYR A 124 4.25 -8.51 1.11
N TRP A 125 4.30 -7.92 -0.07
CA TRP A 125 3.46 -8.32 -1.20
C TRP A 125 3.81 -9.71 -1.74
N THR A 126 5.06 -10.13 -1.59
CA THR A 126 5.54 -11.45 -2.03
C THR A 126 5.50 -12.52 -0.94
N GLY A 127 5.14 -12.17 0.29
CA GLY A 127 5.01 -13.12 1.40
C GLY A 127 6.35 -13.60 1.94
N ILE A 128 7.41 -12.81 1.82
CA ILE A 128 8.72 -13.13 2.44
C ILE A 128 8.59 -13.10 3.96
N PRO A 129 9.18 -14.05 4.71
CA PRO A 129 9.16 -14.03 6.15
C PRO A 129 9.86 -12.78 6.71
N TYR A 130 9.28 -12.21 7.76
CA TYR A 130 9.83 -11.04 8.43
C TYR A 130 9.63 -11.07 9.93
N ILE A 131 10.48 -10.36 10.67
CA ILE A 131 10.41 -10.22 12.12
C ILE A 131 10.12 -8.76 12.46
N GLY A 132 9.02 -8.54 13.18
CA GLY A 132 8.65 -7.24 13.73
C GLY A 132 9.33 -6.99 15.07
N LEU A 133 10.05 -5.89 15.17
CA LEU A 133 10.71 -5.42 16.37
C LEU A 133 10.01 -4.19 16.92
N GLY A 134 9.71 -4.20 18.21
CA GLY A 134 9.04 -3.10 18.89
C GLY A 134 7.55 -3.36 19.18
N PRO A 135 6.92 -2.49 20.00
CA PRO A 135 5.48 -2.55 20.27
C PRO A 135 4.66 -2.44 18.98
N ALA A 136 3.54 -3.14 18.93
CA ALA A 136 2.62 -3.22 17.78
C ALA A 136 3.25 -3.75 16.48
N ALA A 137 4.51 -4.17 16.46
CA ALA A 137 5.14 -4.71 15.26
C ALA A 137 4.70 -6.14 14.97
N HIS A 138 4.51 -6.45 13.70
CA HIS A 138 4.07 -7.76 13.22
C HIS A 138 5.24 -8.59 12.69
N SER A 139 5.12 -9.90 12.81
CA SER A 139 6.04 -10.88 12.21
C SER A 139 5.24 -11.89 11.41
N TYR A 140 5.88 -12.48 10.39
CA TYR A 140 5.29 -13.52 9.56
C TYR A 140 6.35 -14.58 9.23
N ASP A 141 5.99 -15.84 9.29
CA ASP A 141 6.92 -16.95 9.05
C ASP A 141 7.10 -17.31 7.56
N GLY A 142 6.41 -16.59 6.68
CA GLY A 142 6.39 -16.87 5.23
C GLY A 142 5.48 -18.04 4.85
N LYS A 143 4.70 -18.58 5.79
CA LYS A 143 3.81 -19.74 5.55
C LYS A 143 2.40 -19.49 6.07
N ARG A 144 2.20 -19.60 7.39
CA ARG A 144 0.88 -19.51 8.01
C ARG A 144 0.87 -18.75 9.32
N THR A 145 2.02 -18.58 9.98
CA THR A 145 2.03 -18.04 11.34
C THR A 145 2.33 -16.55 11.33
N ARG A 146 1.42 -15.78 11.87
CA ARG A 146 1.61 -14.37 12.20
C ARG A 146 1.80 -14.18 13.69
N ARG A 147 2.54 -13.16 14.04
CA ARG A 147 2.68 -12.69 15.40
C ARG A 147 2.58 -11.18 15.42
N SER A 148 1.74 -10.64 16.30
CA SER A 148 1.64 -9.22 16.61
C SER A 148 2.15 -8.95 18.01
N ASN A 149 3.11 -8.06 18.16
CA ASN A 149 3.56 -7.61 19.47
C ASN A 149 2.50 -6.72 20.12
N ASP A 150 2.38 -6.78 21.46
CA ASP A 150 1.49 -5.89 22.20
C ASP A 150 1.85 -4.41 21.93
N CYS A 151 0.85 -3.56 21.81
CA CYS A 151 1.05 -2.12 21.60
C CYS A 151 1.51 -1.38 22.86
N ASN A 152 1.40 -2.01 24.05
CA ASN A 152 1.80 -1.41 25.33
C ASN A 152 3.33 -1.40 25.46
N LEU A 153 3.91 -0.21 25.31
CA LEU A 153 5.36 0.01 25.42
C LEU A 153 5.94 -0.46 26.77
N ALA A 154 5.22 -0.24 27.87
CA ALA A 154 5.70 -0.62 29.20
C ALA A 154 5.76 -2.14 29.35
N LEU A 155 4.72 -2.85 28.89
CA LEU A 155 4.67 -4.32 28.90
C LEU A 155 5.77 -4.91 28.01
N TYR A 156 5.91 -4.38 26.78
CA TYR A 156 6.95 -4.80 25.85
C TYR A 156 8.36 -4.64 26.43
N ASN A 157 8.69 -3.46 26.94
CA ASN A 157 10.00 -3.18 27.52
C ASN A 157 10.27 -4.02 28.78
N ARG A 158 9.27 -4.16 29.67
CA ARG A 158 9.38 -4.99 30.87
C ARG A 158 9.79 -6.41 30.49
N TYR A 159 9.09 -7.06 29.58
CA TYR A 159 9.38 -8.43 29.15
C TYR A 159 10.81 -8.58 28.63
N TRP A 160 11.26 -7.66 27.75
CA TRP A 160 12.58 -7.77 27.11
C TRP A 160 13.75 -7.40 28.03
N THR A 161 13.51 -6.71 29.15
CA THR A 161 14.53 -6.37 30.15
C THR A 161 14.66 -7.40 31.29
N MET A 162 13.72 -8.32 31.40
CA MET A 162 13.76 -9.38 32.43
C MET A 162 14.84 -10.43 32.18
N ARG A 163 15.51 -10.88 33.25
CA ARG A 163 16.50 -11.95 33.18
C ARG A 163 15.88 -13.34 33.03
N ASN A 164 14.72 -13.58 33.66
CA ASN A 164 14.00 -14.85 33.57
C ASN A 164 12.61 -14.60 32.97
N ARG A 165 12.39 -15.06 31.72
CA ARG A 165 11.19 -14.79 30.92
C ARG A 165 10.26 -15.99 30.79
N GLU A 166 10.68 -17.15 31.27
CA GLU A 166 9.97 -18.43 31.01
C GLU A 166 8.59 -18.49 31.65
N THR A 167 8.39 -17.77 32.77
CA THR A 167 7.14 -17.75 33.54
C THR A 167 6.27 -16.53 33.27
N GLU A 168 6.70 -15.61 32.42
CA GLU A 168 5.99 -14.36 32.19
C GLU A 168 5.07 -14.47 30.96
N GLU A 169 3.98 -13.72 31.03
CA GLU A 169 3.08 -13.54 29.89
C GLU A 169 3.84 -12.89 28.72
N LYS A 170 3.76 -13.52 27.56
CA LYS A 170 4.44 -13.04 26.36
C LYS A 170 3.73 -11.80 25.82
N PRO A 171 4.44 -10.70 25.56
CA PRO A 171 3.84 -9.47 25.03
C PRO A 171 3.59 -9.57 23.52
N TRP A 172 2.98 -10.66 23.07
CA TRP A 172 2.57 -10.85 21.68
C TRP A 172 1.47 -11.90 21.57
N HIS A 173 0.68 -11.77 20.53
CA HIS A 173 -0.30 -12.74 20.09
C HIS A 173 0.20 -13.47 18.84
N SER A 174 -0.13 -14.74 18.73
CA SER A 174 0.17 -15.53 17.53
C SER A 174 -1.12 -16.12 16.99
N GLU A 175 -1.26 -16.08 15.68
CA GLU A 175 -2.35 -16.71 14.94
C GLU A 175 -1.80 -17.63 13.86
N THR A 176 -2.57 -18.63 13.50
CA THR A 176 -2.23 -19.54 12.39
C THR A 176 -3.33 -19.44 11.36
N LEU A 177 -2.98 -18.94 10.17
CA LEU A 177 -3.90 -18.72 9.08
C LEU A 177 -4.41 -20.07 8.53
N ASP A 178 -5.71 -20.16 8.34
CA ASP A 178 -6.34 -21.28 7.64
C ASP A 178 -6.22 -21.13 6.10
N ASP A 179 -6.78 -22.09 5.35
CA ASP A 179 -6.67 -22.07 3.89
C ASP A 179 -7.46 -20.92 3.24
N THR A 180 -8.54 -20.48 3.88
CA THR A 180 -9.35 -19.35 3.45
C THR A 180 -8.60 -18.03 3.66
N GLU A 181 -8.05 -17.85 4.84
CA GLU A 181 -7.26 -16.67 5.19
C GLU A 181 -6.02 -16.56 4.31
N LEU A 182 -5.36 -17.67 3.99
CA LEU A 182 -4.23 -17.70 3.04
C LEU A 182 -4.65 -17.36 1.61
N TYR A 183 -5.85 -17.75 1.19
CA TYR A 183 -6.39 -17.36 -0.10
C TYR A 183 -6.63 -15.84 -0.14
N ASP A 184 -7.32 -15.29 0.86
CA ASP A 184 -7.61 -13.86 0.98
C ASP A 184 -6.33 -13.01 1.00
N GLU A 185 -5.31 -13.46 1.74
CA GLU A 185 -3.98 -12.86 1.74
C GLU A 185 -3.35 -12.78 0.35
N LYS A 186 -3.42 -13.87 -0.42
CA LYS A 186 -2.89 -13.89 -1.79
C LYS A 186 -3.65 -12.94 -2.69
N VAL A 187 -4.98 -12.92 -2.63
CA VAL A 187 -5.80 -11.97 -3.38
C VAL A 187 -5.38 -10.54 -3.08
N MET A 188 -5.35 -10.17 -1.79
CA MET A 188 -5.01 -8.82 -1.37
C MET A 188 -3.59 -8.40 -1.77
N THR A 189 -2.60 -9.26 -1.53
CA THR A 189 -1.19 -8.89 -1.73
C THR A 189 -0.78 -8.93 -3.18
N ARG A 190 -1.23 -9.93 -3.97
CA ARG A 190 -0.83 -10.10 -5.36
C ARG A 190 -1.52 -9.12 -6.30
N LEU A 191 -2.82 -8.85 -6.11
CA LEU A 191 -3.53 -7.88 -6.94
C LEU A 191 -3.07 -6.44 -6.73
N ARG A 192 -2.44 -6.12 -5.59
CA ARG A 192 -1.79 -4.81 -5.41
C ARG A 192 -0.68 -4.56 -6.41
N CYS A 193 0.02 -5.61 -6.83
CA CYS A 193 1.20 -5.50 -7.66
C CYS A 193 0.87 -5.55 -9.15
N SER A 194 1.65 -4.84 -9.95
CA SER A 194 1.54 -4.85 -11.42
C SER A 194 1.74 -6.23 -12.04
N GLN A 195 2.44 -7.13 -11.33
CA GLN A 195 2.59 -8.53 -11.74
C GLN A 195 1.31 -9.34 -11.58
N GLY A 196 0.41 -8.93 -10.68
CA GLY A 196 -0.84 -9.59 -10.42
C GLY A 196 -0.72 -10.95 -9.72
N LEU A 197 -1.88 -11.60 -9.54
CA LEU A 197 -2.00 -12.94 -8.98
C LEU A 197 -1.75 -13.98 -10.08
N ASP A 198 -0.79 -14.87 -9.85
CA ASP A 198 -0.64 -16.09 -10.62
C ASP A 198 -1.67 -17.11 -10.14
N ILE A 199 -2.61 -17.49 -10.99
CA ILE A 199 -3.67 -18.41 -10.59
C ILE A 199 -3.15 -19.81 -10.23
N GLU A 200 -1.96 -20.18 -10.68
CA GLU A 200 -1.32 -21.45 -10.31
C GLU A 200 -0.84 -21.47 -8.85
N GLU A 201 -0.72 -20.30 -8.20
CA GLU A 201 -0.47 -20.21 -6.75
C GLU A 201 -1.68 -20.66 -5.90
N LEU A 202 -2.87 -20.78 -6.51
CA LEU A 202 -4.11 -21.16 -5.86
C LEU A 202 -4.39 -22.67 -6.02
N SER A 203 -5.09 -23.28 -5.05
CA SER A 203 -5.60 -24.63 -5.21
C SER A 203 -6.61 -24.71 -6.37
N PRO A 204 -6.82 -25.88 -7.02
CA PRO A 204 -7.74 -25.98 -8.15
C PRO A 204 -9.15 -25.46 -7.87
N LYS A 205 -9.64 -25.64 -6.65
CA LYS A 205 -10.94 -25.17 -6.23
C LYS A 205 -10.96 -23.64 -6.04
N ALA A 206 -9.90 -23.09 -5.44
CA ALA A 206 -9.73 -21.66 -5.30
C ALA A 206 -9.57 -20.95 -6.66
N GLN A 207 -8.92 -21.61 -7.64
CA GLN A 207 -8.85 -21.10 -9.02
C GLN A 207 -10.23 -20.95 -9.65
N GLN A 208 -11.07 -21.99 -9.51
CA GLN A 208 -12.44 -21.95 -10.05
C GLN A 208 -13.27 -20.84 -9.41
N TYR A 209 -13.21 -20.73 -8.09
CA TYR A 209 -13.89 -19.67 -7.35
C TYR A 209 -13.41 -18.28 -7.79
N PHE A 210 -12.10 -18.05 -7.76
CA PHE A 210 -11.50 -16.77 -8.12
C PHE A 210 -11.87 -16.36 -9.56
N MET A 211 -11.72 -17.28 -10.51
CA MET A 211 -12.03 -16.99 -11.91
C MET A 211 -13.51 -16.69 -12.13
N HIS A 212 -14.42 -17.34 -11.39
CA HIS A 212 -15.85 -17.03 -11.43
C HIS A 212 -16.12 -15.62 -10.88
N ALA A 213 -15.59 -15.30 -9.70
CA ALA A 213 -15.77 -14.00 -9.05
C ALA A 213 -15.12 -12.84 -9.86
N ALA A 214 -14.01 -13.10 -10.56
CA ALA A 214 -13.29 -12.10 -11.33
C ALA A 214 -13.96 -11.73 -12.68
N GLN A 215 -14.87 -12.57 -13.22
CA GLN A 215 -15.48 -12.35 -14.54
C GLN A 215 -16.14 -10.97 -14.71
N PRO A 216 -16.96 -10.47 -13.77
CA PRO A 216 -17.58 -9.15 -13.91
C PRO A 216 -16.55 -8.04 -14.07
N PHE A 217 -15.44 -8.10 -13.32
CA PHE A 217 -14.38 -7.11 -13.34
C PHE A 217 -13.52 -7.18 -14.60
N ILE A 218 -13.31 -8.39 -15.14
CA ILE A 218 -12.64 -8.60 -16.43
C ILE A 218 -13.51 -8.00 -17.55
N HIS A 219 -14.81 -8.29 -17.58
CA HIS A 219 -15.74 -7.71 -18.55
C HIS A 219 -15.83 -6.18 -18.44
N ALA A 220 -15.74 -5.63 -17.23
CA ALA A 220 -15.72 -4.20 -16.98
C ALA A 220 -14.36 -3.55 -17.37
N GLY A 221 -13.34 -4.35 -17.71
CA GLY A 221 -12.01 -3.88 -18.01
C GLY A 221 -11.24 -3.34 -16.79
N GLN A 222 -11.63 -3.73 -15.58
CA GLN A 222 -10.97 -3.38 -14.32
C GLN A 222 -9.89 -4.40 -13.95
N LEU A 223 -10.06 -5.65 -14.37
CA LEU A 223 -9.06 -6.69 -14.33
C LEU A 223 -8.71 -7.13 -15.76
N VAL A 224 -7.50 -7.65 -15.93
CA VAL A 224 -7.04 -8.30 -17.16
C VAL A 224 -6.44 -9.66 -16.82
N ALA A 225 -6.77 -10.66 -17.66
CA ALA A 225 -6.25 -12.02 -17.55
C ALA A 225 -5.28 -12.27 -18.71
N GLU A 226 -4.00 -12.47 -18.40
CA GLU A 226 -2.93 -12.71 -19.38
C GLU A 226 -1.92 -13.70 -18.82
N ASN A 227 -1.57 -14.74 -19.58
CA ASN A 227 -0.52 -15.70 -19.22
C ASN A 227 -0.66 -16.30 -17.81
N ASN A 228 -1.83 -16.79 -17.46
CA ASN A 228 -2.20 -17.32 -16.14
C ASN A 228 -2.13 -16.30 -14.99
N ARG A 229 -1.99 -15.00 -15.30
CA ARG A 229 -1.96 -13.93 -14.31
C ARG A 229 -3.16 -13.04 -14.44
N ILE A 230 -3.72 -12.68 -13.29
CA ILE A 230 -4.80 -11.71 -13.17
C ILE A 230 -4.25 -10.49 -12.48
N ARG A 231 -4.40 -9.33 -13.08
CA ARG A 231 -3.91 -8.06 -12.51
C ARG A 231 -4.93 -6.94 -12.66
N LEU A 232 -4.84 -5.95 -11.80
CA LEU A 232 -5.59 -4.71 -11.95
C LEU A 232 -5.14 -3.97 -13.21
N THR A 233 -6.10 -3.43 -13.93
CA THR A 233 -5.83 -2.43 -14.97
C THR A 233 -5.77 -1.03 -14.33
N ARG A 234 -5.33 -0.04 -15.08
CA ARG A 234 -5.39 1.37 -14.64
C ARG A 234 -6.80 1.80 -14.20
N LYS A 235 -7.85 1.24 -14.85
CA LYS A 235 -9.25 1.47 -14.48
C LYS A 235 -9.63 0.77 -13.17
N GLY A 236 -8.99 -0.34 -12.85
CA GLY A 236 -9.27 -1.11 -11.63
C GLY A 236 -8.56 -0.58 -10.40
N ILE A 237 -7.39 0.07 -10.53
CA ILE A 237 -6.61 0.54 -9.38
C ILE A 237 -7.39 1.50 -8.46
N PRO A 238 -8.10 2.53 -8.96
CA PRO A 238 -8.84 3.44 -8.08
C PRO A 238 -9.95 2.79 -7.24
N VAL A 239 -10.43 1.62 -7.65
CA VAL A 239 -11.48 0.84 -6.96
C VAL A 239 -10.97 -0.52 -6.50
N SER A 240 -9.66 -0.65 -6.34
CA SER A 240 -8.99 -1.91 -6.02
C SER A 240 -9.48 -2.56 -4.73
N ASP A 241 -9.75 -1.78 -3.69
CA ASP A 241 -10.21 -2.30 -2.40
C ASP A 241 -11.58 -2.98 -2.54
N ALA A 242 -12.51 -2.36 -3.29
CA ALA A 242 -13.81 -2.96 -3.58
C ALA A 242 -13.69 -4.24 -4.43
N ILE A 243 -12.82 -4.23 -5.44
CA ILE A 243 -12.55 -5.41 -6.26
C ILE A 243 -11.98 -6.53 -5.40
N MET A 244 -10.95 -6.26 -4.60
CA MET A 244 -10.32 -7.26 -3.74
C MET A 244 -11.32 -7.82 -2.72
N ALA A 245 -12.17 -6.98 -2.11
CA ALA A 245 -13.20 -7.41 -1.17
C ALA A 245 -14.21 -8.40 -1.81
N GLU A 246 -14.65 -8.13 -3.03
CA GLU A 246 -15.56 -9.03 -3.77
C GLU A 246 -14.89 -10.33 -4.23
N LEU A 247 -13.56 -10.36 -4.30
CA LEU A 247 -12.78 -11.53 -4.68
C LEU A 247 -12.36 -12.38 -3.47
N MET A 248 -12.54 -11.90 -2.23
CA MET A 248 -12.30 -12.68 -1.03
C MET A 248 -13.24 -13.89 -0.96
N TRP A 249 -12.82 -14.88 -0.19
CA TRP A 249 -13.55 -16.13 -0.08
C TRP A 249 -14.93 -15.94 0.56
N ASP A 250 -15.99 -16.35 -0.13
CA ASP A 250 -17.34 -16.38 0.48
C ASP A 250 -17.45 -17.66 1.35
N PRO A 251 -17.75 -17.53 2.67
CA PRO A 251 -17.88 -18.68 3.58
C PRO A 251 -18.96 -19.70 3.18
N LYS A 252 -19.86 -19.35 2.26
CA LYS A 252 -20.86 -20.30 1.71
C LYS A 252 -20.20 -21.37 0.83
N PHE A 253 -19.00 -21.12 0.34
CA PHE A 253 -18.22 -22.10 -0.40
C PHE A 253 -17.18 -22.72 0.54
N THR A 254 -17.10 -24.04 0.61
CA THR A 254 -16.06 -24.75 1.38
C THR A 254 -14.82 -24.92 0.51
N LEU A 255 -13.64 -24.46 0.94
CA LEU A 255 -12.35 -24.69 0.26
C LEU A 255 -11.92 -26.16 0.30
#